data_3b1289de94bd6616db691350934844bb
#
_entry.id   3b1289de94bd6616db691350934844bb
#
_cell.length_a   1.000
_cell.length_b   1.000
_cell.length_c   1.000
_cell.angle_alpha   90.00
_cell.angle_beta   90.00
_cell.angle_gamma   90.00
#
_symmetry.space_group_name_H-M   'P 1'
#
loop_
_entity.id
_entity.type
_entity.pdbx_description
1 polymer ?
#
loop_
_entity_poly.entity_id
_entity_poly.type
_entity_poly.pdbx_seq_one_letter_code
_entity_poly.pdbx_strand_id
1 'polypeptide(L)'
;MDFEQLAKIENESERVNRTYDIFNEESRLNHSKAARVEFITTVHYIEKYLKEGDKILDIGAGAGEYSFYFARKGYEISALELADANIEAFKKKLTPEDKINLVQGNALDLSCYEDKSFDIVFLFGPLYHLKNNEDKQKCIEEAKRVCKDGGKIFFAFISNDFVFLTEFGYDSNYFSNGDYDKDTFKLNDFPFVFHTVEAARNLLHKSDINILHEVASDGASELLAMRINEMSEEDYAQYLRYHFYICEKPEMIGMSNHLLFVGKKR
;
A
#
# COMPACT_ATOMS: atom_id res chain seq x y z
N MET A 1 -8.19 18.90 13.51
CA MET A 1 -8.28 19.33 12.09
C MET A 1 -9.37 18.50 11.45
N ASP A 2 -10.20 19.09 10.60
CA ASP A 2 -11.20 18.37 9.79
C ASP A 2 -10.72 18.25 8.33
N PHE A 3 -11.49 17.48 7.53
CA PHE A 3 -11.15 17.25 6.12
C PHE A 3 -11.12 18.52 5.28
N GLU A 4 -11.97 19.52 5.58
CA GLU A 4 -11.97 20.79 4.83
C GLU A 4 -10.69 21.60 5.10
N GLN A 5 -10.19 21.57 6.32
CA GLN A 5 -8.93 22.22 6.69
C GLN A 5 -7.74 21.49 6.05
N LEU A 6 -7.77 20.16 6.06
CA LEU A 6 -6.72 19.34 5.45
C LEU A 6 -6.62 19.59 3.93
N ALA A 7 -7.77 19.74 3.24
CA ALA A 7 -7.83 19.98 1.79
C ALA A 7 -7.17 21.31 1.37
N LYS A 8 -7.07 22.30 2.28
CA LYS A 8 -6.47 23.61 2.04
C LYS A 8 -4.95 23.63 2.16
N ILE A 9 -4.33 22.56 2.65
CA ILE A 9 -2.87 22.46 2.78
C ILE A 9 -2.26 22.24 1.40
N GLU A 10 -1.53 23.25 0.89
CA GLU A 10 -0.88 23.20 -0.43
C GLU A 10 0.37 22.30 -0.41
N ASN A 11 1.15 22.36 0.68
CA ASN A 11 2.34 21.51 0.81
C ASN A 11 1.94 20.04 0.97
N GLU A 12 2.31 19.21 0.01
CA GLU A 12 1.92 17.79 -0.03
C GLU A 12 2.47 16.99 1.15
N SER A 13 3.73 17.19 1.52
CA SER A 13 4.33 16.50 2.67
C SER A 13 3.65 16.87 3.98
N GLU A 14 3.30 18.15 4.16
CA GLU A 14 2.54 18.60 5.34
C GLU A 14 1.12 18.01 5.32
N ARG A 15 0.45 18.01 4.17
CA ARG A 15 -0.88 17.42 4.03
C ARG A 15 -0.86 15.94 4.35
N VAL A 16 0.11 15.17 3.83
CA VAL A 16 0.27 13.74 4.15
C VAL A 16 0.50 13.54 5.64
N ASN A 17 1.39 14.32 6.26
CA ASN A 17 1.63 14.24 7.70
C ASN A 17 0.34 14.46 8.49
N ARG A 18 -0.43 15.49 8.16
CA ARG A 18 -1.70 15.81 8.84
C ARG A 18 -2.83 14.83 8.55
N THR A 19 -2.79 14.12 7.42
CA THR A 19 -3.76 13.06 7.12
C THR A 19 -3.77 12.01 8.23
N TYR A 20 -2.61 11.60 8.70
CA TYR A 20 -2.46 10.58 9.74
C TYR A 20 -2.71 11.07 11.18
N ASP A 21 -2.93 12.37 11.40
CA ASP A 21 -3.54 12.87 12.62
C ASP A 21 -5.04 12.49 12.73
N ILE A 22 -5.68 12.20 11.58
CA ILE A 22 -7.11 11.86 11.47
C ILE A 22 -7.31 10.35 11.26
N PHE A 23 -6.50 9.75 10.39
CA PHE A 23 -6.56 8.32 10.08
C PHE A 23 -5.67 7.51 11.01
N ASN A 24 -6.26 6.50 11.65
CA ASN A 24 -5.50 5.56 12.46
C ASN A 24 -5.01 4.39 11.61
N GLU A 25 -3.73 4.42 11.23
CA GLU A 25 -3.10 3.34 10.44
C GLU A 25 -2.77 2.10 11.30
N GLU A 26 -2.69 2.24 12.64
CA GLU A 26 -2.19 1.20 13.54
C GLU A 26 -2.99 -0.12 13.48
N SER A 27 -4.31 -0.02 13.27
CA SER A 27 -5.18 -1.21 13.23
C SER A 27 -5.71 -1.55 11.83
N ARG A 28 -5.39 -0.76 10.80
CA ARG A 28 -5.99 -0.87 9.47
C ARG A 28 -5.98 -2.29 8.91
N LEU A 29 -4.84 -2.96 8.97
CA LEU A 29 -4.65 -4.30 8.40
C LEU A 29 -5.04 -5.46 9.31
N ASN A 30 -5.39 -5.21 10.59
CA ASN A 30 -5.50 -6.26 11.60
C ASN A 30 -6.79 -6.24 12.42
N HIS A 31 -7.68 -5.26 12.23
CA HIS A 31 -8.88 -5.10 13.06
C HIS A 31 -9.96 -6.17 12.79
N SER A 32 -9.91 -6.90 11.68
CA SER A 32 -10.90 -7.90 11.32
C SER A 32 -10.34 -8.94 10.35
N LYS A 33 -11.06 -10.06 10.13
CA LYS A 33 -10.72 -11.07 9.12
C LYS A 33 -10.70 -10.47 7.72
N ALA A 34 -11.68 -9.63 7.39
CA ALA A 34 -11.76 -8.96 6.08
C ALA A 34 -10.55 -8.05 5.83
N ALA A 35 -10.17 -7.23 6.81
CA ALA A 35 -9.02 -6.34 6.71
C ALA A 35 -7.69 -7.10 6.57
N ARG A 36 -7.58 -8.28 7.19
CA ARG A 36 -6.36 -9.10 7.10
C ARG A 36 -6.11 -9.71 5.74
N VAL A 37 -7.08 -9.77 4.84
CA VAL A 37 -6.90 -10.35 3.49
C VAL A 37 -5.79 -9.62 2.73
N GLU A 38 -5.77 -8.29 2.76
CA GLU A 38 -4.72 -7.48 2.14
C GLU A 38 -3.33 -7.86 2.67
N PHE A 39 -3.18 -7.88 4.00
CA PHE A 39 -1.92 -8.22 4.65
C PHE A 39 -1.44 -9.63 4.29
N ILE A 40 -2.31 -10.62 4.42
CA ILE A 40 -1.99 -12.02 4.13
C ILE A 40 -1.59 -12.20 2.66
N THR A 41 -2.30 -11.55 1.75
CA THR A 41 -2.00 -11.60 0.31
C THR A 41 -0.66 -10.94 0.00
N THR A 42 -0.42 -9.74 0.51
CA THR A 42 0.84 -9.02 0.29
C THR A 42 2.04 -9.81 0.82
N VAL A 43 1.94 -10.33 2.05
CA VAL A 43 2.98 -11.19 2.65
C VAL A 43 3.23 -12.43 1.78
N HIS A 44 2.18 -13.11 1.31
CA HIS A 44 2.32 -14.28 0.43
C HIS A 44 3.14 -13.97 -0.82
N TYR A 45 2.92 -12.81 -1.48
CA TYR A 45 3.69 -12.43 -2.66
C TYR A 45 5.12 -11.99 -2.32
N ILE A 46 5.35 -11.36 -1.18
CA ILE A 46 6.70 -11.00 -0.74
C ILE A 46 7.52 -12.27 -0.46
N GLU A 47 6.96 -13.23 0.26
CA GLU A 47 7.64 -14.48 0.62
C GLU A 47 8.04 -15.36 -0.59
N LYS A 48 7.39 -15.21 -1.74
CA LYS A 48 7.82 -15.88 -2.99
C LYS A 48 9.22 -15.45 -3.44
N TYR A 49 9.69 -14.28 -3.05
CA TYR A 49 10.95 -13.69 -3.52
C TYR A 49 12.01 -13.55 -2.46
N LEU A 50 11.63 -13.65 -1.18
CA LEU A 50 12.55 -13.52 -0.06
C LEU A 50 13.53 -14.70 0.02
N LYS A 51 14.79 -14.37 0.32
CA LYS A 51 15.86 -15.33 0.61
C LYS A 51 16.49 -15.01 1.96
N GLU A 52 17.08 -16.00 2.58
CA GLU A 52 17.80 -15.79 3.83
C GLU A 52 18.89 -14.73 3.67
N GLY A 53 18.92 -13.77 4.59
CA GLY A 53 19.87 -12.66 4.58
C GLY A 53 19.49 -11.47 3.69
N ASP A 54 18.36 -11.50 3.00
CA ASP A 54 17.88 -10.36 2.22
C ASP A 54 17.64 -9.14 3.12
N LYS A 55 17.99 -7.96 2.60
CA LYS A 55 17.71 -6.66 3.21
C LYS A 55 16.45 -6.06 2.61
N ILE A 56 15.57 -5.59 3.46
CA ILE A 56 14.27 -5.03 3.08
C ILE A 56 14.24 -3.53 3.37
N LEU A 57 13.77 -2.72 2.42
CA LEU A 57 13.40 -1.33 2.64
C LEU A 57 11.88 -1.19 2.55
N ASP A 58 11.27 -0.63 3.60
CA ASP A 58 9.85 -0.33 3.68
C ASP A 58 9.65 1.19 3.58
N ILE A 59 9.21 1.68 2.41
CA ILE A 59 9.02 3.10 2.11
C ILE A 59 7.55 3.46 2.31
N GLY A 60 7.28 4.37 3.26
CA GLY A 60 5.94 4.67 3.74
C GLY A 60 5.46 3.60 4.71
N ALA A 61 6.32 3.26 5.68
CA ALA A 61 6.13 2.10 6.56
C ALA A 61 4.89 2.20 7.48
N GLY A 62 4.25 3.37 7.57
CA GLY A 62 3.09 3.59 8.43
C GLY A 62 3.39 3.22 9.89
N ALA A 63 2.48 2.50 10.53
CA ALA A 63 2.69 1.99 11.89
C ALA A 63 3.54 0.70 11.96
N GLY A 64 4.15 0.25 10.83
CA GLY A 64 5.17 -0.78 10.76
C GLY A 64 4.68 -2.22 10.64
N GLU A 65 3.45 -2.49 10.22
CA GLU A 65 2.90 -3.85 10.21
C GLU A 65 3.76 -4.84 9.40
N TYR A 66 4.18 -4.47 8.19
CA TYR A 66 5.08 -5.30 7.37
C TYR A 66 6.50 -5.33 7.95
N SER A 67 7.02 -4.19 8.37
CA SER A 67 8.35 -4.07 8.98
C SER A 67 8.51 -5.01 10.17
N PHE A 68 7.59 -4.99 11.13
CA PHE A 68 7.64 -5.88 12.31
C PHE A 68 7.45 -7.35 11.94
N TYR A 69 6.56 -7.66 10.99
CA TYR A 69 6.35 -9.03 10.56
C TYR A 69 7.63 -9.67 10.03
N PHE A 70 8.34 -8.97 9.13
CA PHE A 70 9.57 -9.51 8.54
C PHE A 70 10.77 -9.43 9.48
N ALA A 71 10.87 -8.41 10.36
CA ALA A 71 11.90 -8.36 11.38
C ALA A 71 11.82 -9.55 12.36
N ARG A 72 10.61 -9.93 12.77
CA ARG A 72 10.37 -11.12 13.61
C ARG A 72 10.67 -12.43 12.91
N LYS A 73 10.71 -12.44 11.58
CA LYS A 73 11.22 -13.57 10.77
C LYS A 73 12.73 -13.56 10.59
N GLY A 74 13.43 -12.57 11.15
CA GLY A 74 14.88 -12.48 11.17
C GLY A 74 15.52 -11.62 10.09
N TYR A 75 14.71 -10.96 9.23
CA TYR A 75 15.21 -10.05 8.21
C TYR A 75 15.66 -8.71 8.80
N GLU A 76 16.64 -8.08 8.14
CA GLU A 76 17.10 -6.73 8.43
C GLU A 76 16.19 -5.74 7.68
N ILE A 77 15.52 -4.85 8.43
CA ILE A 77 14.57 -3.90 7.89
C ILE A 77 15.10 -2.48 8.04
N SER A 78 15.04 -1.72 6.94
CA SER A 78 15.06 -0.26 6.99
C SER A 78 13.64 0.23 6.71
N ALA A 79 13.10 1.05 7.62
CA ALA A 79 11.77 1.62 7.50
C ALA A 79 11.87 3.13 7.36
N LEU A 80 11.25 3.70 6.32
CA LEU A 80 11.18 5.13 6.10
C LEU A 80 9.72 5.57 6.18
N GLU A 81 9.43 6.55 7.04
CA GLU A 81 8.09 7.08 7.23
C GLU A 81 8.12 8.61 7.33
N LEU A 82 7.13 9.27 6.76
CA LEU A 82 7.02 10.72 6.73
C LEU A 82 6.23 11.28 7.93
N ALA A 83 5.12 10.63 8.26
CA ALA A 83 4.12 11.15 9.18
C ALA A 83 4.52 10.95 10.65
N ASP A 84 4.49 12.03 11.43
CA ASP A 84 4.85 12.02 12.86
C ASP A 84 3.99 11.05 13.66
N ALA A 85 2.67 11.02 13.40
CA ALA A 85 1.74 10.13 14.11
C ALA A 85 2.07 8.65 13.87
N ASN A 86 2.42 8.28 12.63
CA ASN A 86 2.82 6.93 12.27
C ASN A 86 4.16 6.55 12.93
N ILE A 87 5.14 7.46 12.92
CA ILE A 87 6.44 7.27 13.58
C ILE A 87 6.26 7.01 15.07
N GLU A 88 5.42 7.79 15.74
CA GLU A 88 5.15 7.59 17.16
C GLU A 88 4.43 6.25 17.43
N ALA A 89 3.48 5.86 16.58
CA ALA A 89 2.84 4.55 16.68
C ALA A 89 3.86 3.41 16.44
N PHE A 90 4.75 3.56 15.47
CA PHE A 90 5.84 2.62 15.18
C PHE A 90 6.77 2.46 16.37
N LYS A 91 7.28 3.59 16.92
CA LYS A 91 8.22 3.60 18.06
C LYS A 91 7.64 2.93 19.32
N LYS A 92 6.33 3.04 19.56
CA LYS A 92 5.66 2.38 20.69
C LYS A 92 5.74 0.85 20.64
N LYS A 93 5.83 0.29 19.43
CA LYS A 93 5.93 -1.16 19.18
C LYS A 93 7.36 -1.66 19.07
N LEU A 94 8.32 -0.76 18.80
CA LEU A 94 9.72 -1.11 18.57
C LEU A 94 10.39 -1.56 19.84
N THR A 95 11.05 -2.70 19.79
CA THR A 95 11.86 -3.25 20.89
C THR A 95 13.34 -3.34 20.50
N PRO A 96 14.28 -3.41 21.48
CA PRO A 96 15.71 -3.55 21.18
C PRO A 96 16.06 -4.82 20.39
N GLU A 97 15.22 -5.84 20.40
CA GLU A 97 15.40 -7.10 19.70
C GLU A 97 15.00 -7.02 18.22
N ASP A 98 14.19 -6.02 17.84
CA ASP A 98 13.75 -5.81 16.46
C ASP A 98 14.92 -5.27 15.62
N LYS A 99 15.26 -5.99 14.55
CA LYS A 99 16.30 -5.56 13.58
C LYS A 99 15.72 -4.54 12.60
N ILE A 100 15.21 -3.42 13.13
CA ILE A 100 14.58 -2.37 12.34
C ILE A 100 15.33 -1.05 12.55
N ASN A 101 15.74 -0.44 11.44
CA ASN A 101 16.22 0.94 11.42
C ASN A 101 15.12 1.85 10.91
N LEU A 102 14.48 2.60 11.81
CA LEU A 102 13.41 3.56 11.49
C LEU A 102 14.00 4.95 11.22
N VAL A 103 13.74 5.49 10.03
CA VAL A 103 14.17 6.82 9.59
C VAL A 103 12.94 7.67 9.24
N GLN A 104 12.90 8.89 9.74
CA GLN A 104 11.92 9.87 9.26
C GLN A 104 12.40 10.47 7.95
N GLY A 105 11.58 10.40 6.89
CA GLY A 105 12.01 10.87 5.58
C GLY A 105 10.88 10.89 4.55
N ASN A 106 11.20 11.49 3.40
CA ASN A 106 10.29 11.60 2.27
C ASN A 106 10.68 10.59 1.18
N ALA A 107 9.71 9.86 0.65
CA ALA A 107 9.91 8.90 -0.44
C ALA A 107 10.46 9.52 -1.74
N LEU A 108 10.41 10.84 -1.86
CA LEU A 108 11.00 11.59 -2.98
C LEU A 108 12.52 11.83 -2.84
N ASP A 109 13.10 11.51 -1.68
CA ASP A 109 14.52 11.66 -1.41
C ASP A 109 15.01 10.53 -0.50
N LEU A 110 15.58 9.50 -1.11
CA LEU A 110 16.20 8.38 -0.42
C LEU A 110 17.74 8.49 -0.37
N SER A 111 18.30 9.70 -0.41
CA SER A 111 19.75 9.95 -0.40
C SER A 111 20.46 9.42 0.85
N CYS A 112 19.71 9.15 1.92
CA CYS A 112 20.21 8.48 3.12
C CYS A 112 20.55 6.99 2.89
N TYR A 113 20.18 6.41 1.76
CA TYR A 113 20.48 5.04 1.39
C TYR A 113 21.36 4.98 0.13
N GLU A 114 22.34 4.07 0.16
CA GLU A 114 23.21 3.82 -0.98
C GLU A 114 22.48 3.15 -2.14
N ASP A 115 22.99 3.34 -3.35
CA ASP A 115 22.52 2.65 -4.54
C ASP A 115 22.62 1.13 -4.36
N LYS A 116 21.64 0.39 -4.85
CA LYS A 116 21.64 -1.08 -4.89
C LYS A 116 21.93 -1.73 -3.53
N SER A 117 21.36 -1.18 -2.46
CA SER A 117 21.58 -1.65 -1.08
C SER A 117 20.53 -2.65 -0.58
N PHE A 118 19.33 -2.72 -1.21
CA PHE A 118 18.23 -3.57 -0.77
C PHE A 118 17.86 -4.65 -1.79
N ASP A 119 17.55 -5.84 -1.30
CA ASP A 119 17.08 -6.97 -2.11
C ASP A 119 15.60 -6.87 -2.44
N ILE A 120 14.81 -6.39 -1.46
CA ILE A 120 13.37 -6.18 -1.53
C ILE A 120 13.05 -4.74 -1.12
N VAL A 121 12.22 -4.07 -1.89
CA VAL A 121 11.74 -2.71 -1.59
C VAL A 121 10.21 -2.70 -1.59
N PHE A 122 9.60 -2.24 -0.51
CA PHE A 122 8.18 -1.96 -0.44
C PHE A 122 7.94 -0.47 -0.71
N LEU A 123 7.00 -0.16 -1.57
CA LEU A 123 6.52 1.16 -1.84
C LEU A 123 5.00 1.17 -1.56
N PHE A 124 4.68 1.06 -0.26
CA PHE A 124 3.32 0.97 0.25
C PHE A 124 2.92 2.30 0.89
N GLY A 125 2.12 3.11 0.23
CA GLY A 125 1.72 4.42 0.71
C GLY A 125 2.02 5.54 -0.26
N PRO A 126 3.27 5.85 -0.58
CA PRO A 126 3.63 7.07 -1.30
C PRO A 126 2.85 7.30 -2.60
N LEU A 127 2.63 6.27 -3.43
CA LEU A 127 2.00 6.43 -4.74
C LEU A 127 0.51 6.82 -4.68
N TYR A 128 -0.16 6.57 -3.57
CA TYR A 128 -1.53 7.03 -3.38
C TYR A 128 -1.65 8.28 -2.49
N HIS A 129 -0.51 8.94 -2.20
CA HIS A 129 -0.47 10.26 -1.59
C HIS A 129 0.04 11.33 -2.56
N LEU A 130 0.92 10.96 -3.48
CA LEU A 130 1.50 11.86 -4.49
C LEU A 130 0.46 12.17 -5.58
N LYS A 131 0.11 13.46 -5.78
CA LYS A 131 -0.90 13.86 -6.76
C LYS A 131 -0.36 13.91 -8.19
N ASN A 132 0.82 14.50 -8.37
CA ASN A 132 1.37 14.67 -9.71
C ASN A 132 2.19 13.46 -10.17
N ASN A 133 2.27 13.28 -11.49
CA ASN A 133 2.96 12.14 -12.08
C ASN A 133 4.48 12.25 -12.00
N GLU A 134 5.03 13.45 -11.98
CA GLU A 134 6.46 13.72 -11.87
C GLU A 134 6.99 13.22 -10.53
N ASP A 135 6.28 13.51 -9.43
CA ASP A 135 6.64 13.03 -8.10
C ASP A 135 6.45 11.51 -7.96
N LYS A 136 5.40 10.94 -8.54
CA LYS A 136 5.25 9.49 -8.59
C LYS A 136 6.42 8.82 -9.31
N GLN A 137 6.82 9.36 -10.47
CA GLN A 137 7.97 8.84 -11.22
C GLN A 137 9.26 8.99 -10.43
N LYS A 138 9.50 10.16 -9.82
CA LYS A 138 10.67 10.39 -8.97
C LYS A 138 10.73 9.40 -7.81
N CYS A 139 9.61 9.16 -7.13
CA CYS A 139 9.51 8.19 -6.05
C CYS A 139 9.86 6.77 -6.53
N ILE A 140 9.36 6.36 -7.70
CA ILE A 140 9.69 5.06 -8.31
C ILE A 140 11.17 4.99 -8.69
N GLU A 141 11.76 6.06 -9.25
CA GLU A 141 13.18 6.08 -9.61
C GLU A 141 14.09 5.97 -8.37
N GLU A 142 13.75 6.63 -7.26
CA GLU A 142 14.46 6.46 -5.99
C GLU A 142 14.36 5.01 -5.48
N ALA A 143 13.17 4.40 -5.49
CA ALA A 143 12.99 3.00 -5.14
C ALA A 143 13.82 2.06 -6.04
N LYS A 144 13.89 2.33 -7.34
CA LYS A 144 14.74 1.61 -8.30
C LYS A 144 16.23 1.78 -8.00
N ARG A 145 16.67 3.00 -7.67
CA ARG A 145 18.05 3.31 -7.37
C ARG A 145 18.57 2.48 -6.21
N VAL A 146 17.81 2.46 -5.10
CA VAL A 146 18.22 1.74 -3.88
C VAL A 146 18.02 0.23 -3.97
N CYS A 147 17.15 -0.25 -4.88
CA CYS A 147 16.94 -1.66 -5.12
C CYS A 147 18.13 -2.27 -5.90
N LYS A 148 18.64 -3.43 -5.49
CA LYS A 148 19.69 -4.18 -6.18
C LYS A 148 19.26 -4.61 -7.58
N ASP A 149 20.23 -4.89 -8.44
CA ASP A 149 19.97 -5.55 -9.72
C ASP A 149 19.39 -6.95 -9.46
N GLY A 150 18.23 -7.22 -10.05
CA GLY A 150 17.49 -8.47 -9.82
C GLY A 150 16.61 -8.49 -8.56
N GLY A 151 16.73 -7.48 -7.68
CA GLY A 151 15.84 -7.27 -6.55
C GLY A 151 14.38 -7.06 -6.98
N LYS A 152 13.46 -7.01 -6.03
CA LYS A 152 12.03 -6.83 -6.29
C LYS A 152 11.50 -5.58 -5.60
N ILE A 153 10.60 -4.91 -6.29
CA ILE A 153 9.88 -3.75 -5.77
C ILE A 153 8.40 -4.09 -5.77
N PHE A 154 7.75 -3.86 -4.63
CA PHE A 154 6.34 -4.08 -4.41
C PHE A 154 5.66 -2.73 -4.33
N PHE A 155 4.66 -2.50 -5.18
CA PHE A 155 3.95 -1.23 -5.31
C PHE A 155 2.50 -1.42 -4.87
N ALA A 156 2.00 -0.53 -3.99
CA ALA A 156 0.59 -0.49 -3.64
C ALA A 156 -0.11 0.70 -4.30
N PHE A 157 -1.34 0.48 -4.77
CA PHE A 157 -2.23 1.50 -5.28
C PHE A 157 -3.63 1.32 -4.67
N ILE A 158 -4.39 2.40 -4.57
CA ILE A 158 -5.81 2.36 -4.23
C ILE A 158 -6.62 2.43 -5.53
N SER A 159 -7.55 1.48 -5.69
CA SER A 159 -8.38 1.35 -6.89
C SER A 159 -9.44 2.44 -6.95
N ASN A 160 -9.58 3.10 -8.09
CA ASN A 160 -10.69 3.99 -8.36
C ASN A 160 -12.01 3.23 -8.45
N ASP A 161 -12.00 2.16 -9.24
CA ASP A 161 -13.24 1.55 -9.73
C ASP A 161 -13.93 0.73 -8.64
N PHE A 162 -13.15 0.05 -7.81
CA PHE A 162 -13.73 -0.79 -6.77
C PHE A 162 -14.01 -0.03 -5.47
N VAL A 163 -13.20 0.98 -5.13
CA VAL A 163 -13.52 1.89 -4.02
C VAL A 163 -14.85 2.59 -4.27
N PHE A 164 -15.14 2.98 -5.51
CA PHE A 164 -16.43 3.54 -5.87
C PHE A 164 -17.62 2.63 -5.49
N LEU A 165 -17.49 1.31 -5.75
CA LEU A 165 -18.52 0.34 -5.38
C LEU A 165 -18.57 0.10 -3.86
N THR A 166 -17.46 0.17 -3.18
CA THR A 166 -17.38 0.02 -1.72
C THR A 166 -18.05 1.21 -1.03
N GLU A 167 -17.78 2.44 -1.48
CA GLU A 167 -18.43 3.65 -0.99
C GLU A 167 -19.96 3.59 -1.21
N PHE A 168 -20.41 3.15 -2.39
CA PHE A 168 -21.84 2.91 -2.64
C PHE A 168 -22.40 1.83 -1.71
N GLY A 169 -21.62 0.84 -1.34
CA GLY A 169 -22.00 -0.17 -0.35
C GLY A 169 -22.25 0.40 1.05
N TYR A 170 -21.57 1.48 1.41
CA TYR A 170 -21.75 2.18 2.68
C TYR A 170 -22.85 3.25 2.64
N ASP A 171 -22.99 3.96 1.52
CA ASP A 171 -24.00 5.00 1.33
C ASP A 171 -24.83 4.77 0.06
N SER A 172 -26.09 4.36 0.23
CA SER A 172 -27.01 4.15 -0.88
C SER A 172 -27.29 5.40 -1.74
N ASN A 173 -26.97 6.60 -1.24
CA ASN A 173 -27.09 7.85 -1.97
C ASN A 173 -25.78 8.29 -2.66
N TYR A 174 -24.74 7.47 -2.62
CA TYR A 174 -23.42 7.83 -3.12
C TYR A 174 -23.41 8.30 -4.57
N PHE A 175 -24.27 7.75 -5.43
CA PHE A 175 -24.44 8.24 -6.81
C PHE A 175 -24.95 9.68 -6.90
N SER A 176 -25.65 10.19 -5.90
CA SER A 176 -26.17 11.56 -5.87
C SER A 176 -25.21 12.52 -5.19
N ASN A 177 -24.63 12.14 -4.06
CA ASN A 177 -23.86 13.02 -3.16
C ASN A 177 -22.38 12.65 -3.04
N GLY A 178 -21.94 11.54 -3.65
CA GLY A 178 -20.56 11.09 -3.59
C GLY A 178 -19.58 12.08 -4.24
N ASP A 179 -18.34 12.03 -3.73
CA ASP A 179 -17.28 12.94 -4.12
C ASP A 179 -16.47 12.39 -5.31
N TYR A 180 -17.04 12.51 -6.49
CA TYR A 180 -16.48 12.04 -7.75
C TYR A 180 -16.95 12.87 -8.95
N ASP A 181 -16.20 12.82 -10.04
CA ASP A 181 -16.60 13.41 -11.33
C ASP A 181 -17.77 12.62 -11.95
N LYS A 182 -18.89 13.29 -12.20
CA LYS A 182 -20.14 12.65 -12.63
C LYS A 182 -20.13 12.12 -14.07
N ASP A 183 -19.18 12.59 -14.90
CA ASP A 183 -19.07 12.18 -16.30
C ASP A 183 -18.07 11.00 -16.47
N THR A 184 -17.03 10.99 -15.68
CA THR A 184 -15.91 10.02 -15.81
C THR A 184 -15.89 8.96 -14.72
N PHE A 185 -16.67 9.12 -13.65
CA PHE A 185 -16.68 8.29 -12.45
C PHE A 185 -15.30 8.23 -11.74
N LYS A 186 -14.44 9.24 -11.98
CA LYS A 186 -13.20 9.37 -11.27
C LYS A 186 -13.45 9.92 -9.87
N LEU A 187 -13.01 9.19 -8.84
CA LEU A 187 -13.01 9.66 -7.45
C LEU A 187 -12.10 10.89 -7.32
N ASN A 188 -12.50 11.86 -6.51
CA ASN A 188 -11.66 13.02 -6.23
C ASN A 188 -10.41 12.58 -5.43
N ASP A 189 -9.24 13.02 -5.90
CA ASP A 189 -7.95 12.65 -5.33
C ASP A 189 -7.70 13.37 -3.99
N PHE A 190 -8.49 13.00 -2.97
CA PHE A 190 -8.36 13.51 -1.60
C PHE A 190 -9.11 12.61 -0.59
N PRO A 191 -8.51 12.25 0.56
CA PRO A 191 -7.10 12.50 0.96
C PRO A 191 -6.11 11.60 0.24
N PHE A 192 -6.59 10.59 -0.47
CA PHE A 192 -5.82 9.64 -1.25
C PHE A 192 -5.96 9.87 -2.74
N VAL A 193 -5.03 9.36 -3.52
CA VAL A 193 -5.06 9.36 -4.98
C VAL A 193 -5.47 7.98 -5.47
N PHE A 194 -6.51 7.95 -6.29
CA PHE A 194 -7.09 6.71 -6.79
C PHE A 194 -6.61 6.41 -8.21
N HIS A 195 -6.38 5.15 -8.51
CA HIS A 195 -5.85 4.69 -9.79
C HIS A 195 -6.75 3.60 -10.39
N THR A 196 -7.00 3.66 -11.69
CA THR A 196 -7.46 2.45 -12.39
C THR A 196 -6.30 1.46 -12.53
N VAL A 197 -6.60 0.17 -12.71
CA VAL A 197 -5.57 -0.85 -12.98
C VAL A 197 -4.69 -0.44 -14.17
N GLU A 198 -5.29 0.10 -15.22
CA GLU A 198 -4.58 0.58 -16.41
C GLU A 198 -3.65 1.76 -16.09
N ALA A 199 -4.11 2.74 -15.31
CA ALA A 199 -3.29 3.88 -14.91
C ALA A 199 -2.07 3.46 -14.09
N ALA A 200 -2.23 2.55 -13.13
CA ALA A 200 -1.14 1.98 -12.35
C ALA A 200 -0.13 1.24 -13.24
N ARG A 201 -0.62 0.38 -14.12
CA ARG A 201 0.20 -0.36 -15.10
C ARG A 201 1.00 0.61 -15.99
N ASN A 202 0.35 1.63 -16.53
CA ASN A 202 0.99 2.62 -17.41
C ASN A 202 2.05 3.43 -16.67
N LEU A 203 1.83 3.81 -15.41
CA LEU A 203 2.82 4.50 -14.59
C LEU A 203 4.08 3.64 -14.41
N LEU A 204 3.92 2.38 -14.05
CA LEU A 204 5.03 1.45 -13.85
C LEU A 204 5.79 1.17 -15.16
N HIS A 205 5.10 0.99 -16.28
CA HIS A 205 5.74 0.82 -17.59
C HIS A 205 6.55 2.05 -18.01
N LYS A 206 6.03 3.26 -17.80
CA LYS A 206 6.74 4.51 -18.09
C LYS A 206 7.97 4.72 -17.21
N SER A 207 8.00 4.10 -16.05
CA SER A 207 9.14 4.08 -15.12
C SER A 207 10.07 2.88 -15.34
N ASP A 208 10.02 2.22 -16.50
CA ASP A 208 10.85 1.06 -16.85
C ASP A 208 10.80 -0.10 -15.84
N ILE A 209 9.65 -0.32 -15.22
CA ILE A 209 9.39 -1.48 -14.39
C ILE A 209 8.91 -2.63 -15.27
N ASN A 210 9.56 -3.79 -15.11
CA ASN A 210 9.04 -5.05 -15.63
C ASN A 210 8.10 -5.68 -14.59
N ILE A 211 6.79 -5.60 -14.83
CA ILE A 211 5.76 -6.15 -13.94
C ILE A 211 5.80 -7.66 -14.00
N LEU A 212 5.87 -8.31 -12.84
CA LEU A 212 5.88 -9.76 -12.65
C LEU A 212 4.52 -10.29 -12.20
N HIS A 213 3.85 -9.54 -11.32
CA HIS A 213 2.51 -9.85 -10.80
C HIS A 213 1.66 -8.59 -10.73
N GLU A 214 0.39 -8.74 -11.04
CA GLU A 214 -0.68 -7.78 -10.82
C GLU A 214 -1.73 -8.49 -9.95
N VAL A 215 -2.02 -7.96 -8.77
CA VAL A 215 -2.77 -8.68 -7.74
C VAL A 215 -3.87 -7.80 -7.15
N ALA A 216 -5.07 -8.34 -7.08
CA ALA A 216 -6.15 -7.83 -6.25
C ALA A 216 -5.82 -8.18 -4.79
N SER A 217 -5.19 -7.27 -4.01
CA SER A 217 -4.60 -7.65 -2.72
C SER A 217 -5.62 -7.93 -1.63
N ASP A 218 -6.76 -7.26 -1.63
CA ASP A 218 -7.87 -7.52 -0.72
C ASP A 218 -9.11 -8.12 -1.43
N GLY A 219 -9.16 -8.06 -2.77
CA GLY A 219 -10.32 -8.50 -3.53
C GLY A 219 -11.59 -7.80 -3.06
N ALA A 220 -12.68 -8.53 -2.98
CA ALA A 220 -13.96 -8.02 -2.49
C ALA A 220 -14.10 -8.06 -0.96
N SER A 221 -13.00 -8.19 -0.20
CA SER A 221 -13.08 -8.49 1.24
C SER A 221 -13.72 -7.35 2.04
N GLU A 222 -13.49 -6.10 1.68
CA GLU A 222 -14.10 -4.97 2.35
C GLU A 222 -15.59 -4.87 2.05
N LEU A 223 -15.99 -4.98 0.79
CA LEU A 223 -17.41 -4.98 0.39
C LEU A 223 -18.19 -6.13 1.04
N LEU A 224 -17.54 -7.27 1.28
CA LEU A 224 -18.12 -8.46 1.91
C LEU A 224 -17.76 -8.60 3.41
N ALA A 225 -17.25 -7.53 4.04
CA ALA A 225 -16.67 -7.59 5.38
C ALA A 225 -17.61 -8.21 6.43
N MET A 226 -18.89 -7.86 6.41
CA MET A 226 -19.88 -8.44 7.34
C MET A 226 -19.91 -9.97 7.25
N ARG A 227 -19.88 -10.52 6.03
CA ARG A 227 -19.93 -11.98 5.82
C ARG A 227 -18.62 -12.66 6.18
N ILE A 228 -17.49 -12.05 5.79
CA ILE A 228 -16.17 -12.63 6.04
C ILE A 228 -15.84 -12.64 7.54
N ASN A 229 -16.21 -11.58 8.25
CA ASN A 229 -15.96 -11.48 9.69
C ASN A 229 -16.75 -12.48 10.53
N GLU A 230 -17.92 -12.94 10.03
CA GLU A 230 -18.76 -13.98 10.67
C GLU A 230 -18.30 -15.42 10.38
N MET A 231 -17.36 -15.62 9.43
CA MET A 231 -16.88 -16.97 9.06
C MET A 231 -16.22 -17.68 10.24
N SER A 232 -16.37 -19.01 10.29
CA SER A 232 -15.51 -19.86 11.10
C SER A 232 -14.05 -19.76 10.63
N GLU A 233 -13.09 -20.21 11.44
CA GLU A 233 -11.67 -20.24 11.01
C GLU A 233 -11.48 -21.19 9.80
N GLU A 234 -12.23 -22.29 9.73
CA GLU A 234 -12.17 -23.23 8.63
C GLU A 234 -12.72 -22.62 7.34
N ASP A 235 -13.87 -21.96 7.38
CA ASP A 235 -14.46 -21.28 6.24
C ASP A 235 -13.57 -20.11 5.77
N TYR A 236 -13.01 -19.35 6.71
CA TYR A 236 -12.08 -18.28 6.38
C TYR A 236 -10.81 -18.80 5.69
N ALA A 237 -10.28 -19.94 6.13
CA ALA A 237 -9.16 -20.58 5.45
C ALA A 237 -9.53 -21.00 4.01
N GLN A 238 -10.74 -21.50 3.77
CA GLN A 238 -11.23 -21.81 2.41
C GLN A 238 -11.45 -20.54 1.59
N TYR A 239 -11.97 -19.47 2.20
CA TYR A 239 -12.09 -18.15 1.56
C TYR A 239 -10.73 -17.61 1.09
N LEU A 240 -9.69 -17.70 1.92
CA LEU A 240 -8.33 -17.29 1.53
C LEU A 240 -7.80 -18.14 0.36
N ARG A 241 -8.04 -19.45 0.35
CA ARG A 241 -7.67 -20.29 -0.79
C ARG A 241 -8.39 -19.89 -2.07
N TYR A 242 -9.67 -19.55 -1.99
CA TYR A 242 -10.43 -19.03 -3.11
C TYR A 242 -9.89 -17.67 -3.56
N HIS A 243 -9.61 -16.76 -2.62
CA HIS A 243 -9.00 -15.46 -2.92
C HIS A 243 -7.68 -15.63 -3.69
N PHE A 244 -6.77 -16.47 -3.21
CA PHE A 244 -5.51 -16.75 -3.92
C PHE A 244 -5.71 -17.38 -5.31
N TYR A 245 -6.78 -18.13 -5.51
CA TYR A 245 -7.12 -18.69 -6.82
C TYR A 245 -7.57 -17.63 -7.82
N ILE A 246 -8.17 -16.51 -7.35
CA ILE A 246 -8.73 -15.48 -8.23
C ILE A 246 -7.90 -14.19 -8.31
N CYS A 247 -7.06 -13.87 -7.33
CA CYS A 247 -6.48 -12.54 -7.14
C CYS A 247 -5.52 -12.08 -8.26
N GLU A 248 -4.99 -12.99 -9.08
CA GLU A 248 -4.17 -12.66 -10.27
C GLU A 248 -4.93 -12.87 -11.61
N LYS A 249 -6.20 -13.29 -11.57
CA LYS A 249 -6.97 -13.42 -12.81
C LYS A 249 -7.23 -12.05 -13.41
N PRO A 250 -6.92 -11.80 -14.70
CA PRO A 250 -7.09 -10.48 -15.32
C PRO A 250 -8.50 -9.90 -15.13
N GLU A 251 -9.52 -10.78 -15.12
CA GLU A 251 -10.92 -10.40 -14.96
C GLU A 251 -11.25 -9.95 -13.52
N MET A 252 -10.37 -10.26 -12.55
CA MET A 252 -10.62 -10.05 -11.12
C MET A 252 -9.73 -8.97 -10.49
N ILE A 253 -8.66 -8.56 -11.16
CA ILE A 253 -7.70 -7.58 -10.59
C ILE A 253 -8.41 -6.28 -10.22
N GLY A 254 -9.32 -5.78 -11.06
CA GLY A 254 -10.09 -4.57 -10.80
C GLY A 254 -11.14 -4.69 -9.70
N MET A 255 -11.39 -5.88 -9.15
CA MET A 255 -12.33 -6.12 -8.05
C MET A 255 -11.60 -6.14 -6.71
N SER A 256 -10.90 -5.06 -6.38
CA SER A 256 -10.11 -4.90 -5.17
C SER A 256 -9.96 -3.43 -4.84
N ASN A 257 -10.08 -3.05 -3.57
CA ASN A 257 -9.80 -1.67 -3.14
C ASN A 257 -8.31 -1.37 -3.19
N HIS A 258 -7.49 -2.36 -2.85
CA HIS A 258 -6.04 -2.23 -2.90
C HIS A 258 -5.47 -3.14 -3.99
N LEU A 259 -4.57 -2.57 -4.80
CA LEU A 259 -3.88 -3.26 -5.88
C LEU A 259 -2.42 -3.41 -5.51
N LEU A 260 -1.88 -4.62 -5.63
CA LEU A 260 -0.47 -4.89 -5.44
C LEU A 260 0.17 -5.23 -6.79
N PHE A 261 1.21 -4.49 -7.15
CA PHE A 261 2.06 -4.81 -8.29
C PHE A 261 3.44 -5.25 -7.80
N VAL A 262 3.94 -6.35 -8.33
CA VAL A 262 5.30 -6.80 -8.07
C VAL A 262 6.11 -6.61 -9.33
N GLY A 263 7.23 -5.93 -9.21
CA GLY A 263 8.08 -5.63 -10.37
C GLY A 263 9.57 -5.72 -10.07
N LYS A 264 10.34 -5.60 -11.14
CA LYS A 264 11.79 -5.42 -11.07
C LYS A 264 12.19 -4.34 -12.06
N LYS A 265 13.29 -3.63 -11.79
CA LYS A 265 13.88 -2.74 -12.80
C LYS A 265 14.36 -3.55 -14.03
N ARG A 266 14.20 -2.97 -15.20
CA ARG A 266 14.68 -3.55 -16.47
C ARG A 266 16.19 -3.49 -16.56
#